data_faac3afd1d4ca4b3ecb661aefa0b20e2
#
_entry.id   faac3afd1d4ca4b3ecb661aefa0b20e2
#
_cell.length_a   1.000
_cell.length_b   1.000
_cell.length_c   1.000
_cell.angle_alpha   90.00
_cell.angle_beta   90.00
_cell.angle_gamma   90.00
#
_symmetry.space_group_name_H-M   'P 1'
#
loop_
_entity.id
_entity.type
_entity.pdbx_description
1 polymer ?
#
loop_
_entity_poly.entity_id
_entity_poly.type
_entity_poly.pdbx_seq_one_letter_code
_entity_poly.pdbx_strand_id
1 'polypeptide(L)'
;KKSGKYTFFTEHMPFEFEADEHFLKDLESVDVEPIAQMPDAGDGHHHHHHGHGSLDPHVWHDPSNIVKMSSLIANNLKKDISVFNRKERQLLNDRAESVNSILGSLKDWANKQVATVPESNRIIVSKHKAMDYFGAAYGFETLSLLDTLGDLSSLRPEKISLVLKALEEDNVKALFPEQKPASKLIRNISRQSSIPLARKQIFVDGLMLKGNTVSVAVHNTCTIVNSLGGKCDKKSGAKLENKWNMLNN
;
A
#
# COMPACT_ATOMS: atom_id res chain seq x y z
N LYS A 1 -23.22 3.96 -24.64
CA LYS A 1 -22.93 3.72 -23.21
C LYS A 1 -23.84 2.59 -22.74
N LYS A 2 -23.29 1.60 -22.02
CA LYS A 2 -24.08 0.48 -21.50
C LYS A 2 -24.52 0.84 -20.08
N SER A 3 -25.79 0.62 -19.77
CA SER A 3 -26.31 0.63 -18.41
C SER A 3 -25.72 -0.57 -17.66
N GLY A 4 -25.33 -0.40 -16.40
CA GLY A 4 -24.74 -1.46 -15.58
C GLY A 4 -24.37 -0.97 -14.18
N LYS A 5 -23.94 -1.90 -13.31
CA LYS A 5 -23.34 -1.59 -12.02
C LYS A 5 -21.84 -1.43 -12.23
N TYR A 6 -21.29 -0.37 -11.70
CA TYR A 6 -19.86 -0.05 -11.77
C TYR A 6 -19.31 0.05 -10.36
N THR A 7 -18.09 -0.45 -10.15
CA THR A 7 -17.37 -0.35 -8.90
C THR A 7 -16.20 0.59 -9.10
N PHE A 8 -16.08 1.59 -8.24
CA PHE A 8 -14.97 2.52 -8.22
C PHE A 8 -14.13 2.27 -6.99
N PHE A 9 -12.82 2.30 -7.16
CA PHE A 9 -11.86 2.23 -6.07
C PHE A 9 -11.18 3.59 -5.98
N THR A 10 -11.21 4.19 -4.80
CA THR A 10 -10.58 5.47 -4.52
C THR A 10 -9.42 5.29 -3.56
N GLU A 11 -8.42 6.15 -3.65
CA GLU A 11 -7.26 6.20 -2.75
C GLU A 11 -7.66 6.65 -1.34
N HIS A 12 -8.70 7.47 -1.27
CA HIS A 12 -9.28 7.98 -0.03
C HIS A 12 -10.63 7.34 0.26
N MET A 13 -11.06 7.40 1.52
CA MET A 13 -12.38 6.92 1.91
C MET A 13 -13.47 7.69 1.16
N PRO A 14 -14.53 7.01 0.65
CA PRO A 14 -15.57 7.68 -0.11
C PRO A 14 -16.20 8.87 0.61
N PHE A 15 -16.39 8.80 1.92
CA PHE A 15 -16.97 9.88 2.74
C PHE A 15 -16.04 11.08 2.97
N GLU A 16 -14.75 10.98 2.66
CA GLU A 16 -13.84 12.14 2.70
C GLU A 16 -14.10 13.11 1.56
N PHE A 17 -14.85 12.69 0.55
CA PHE A 17 -15.23 13.50 -0.61
C PHE A 17 -16.64 14.08 -0.49
N GLU A 18 -17.39 13.78 0.58
CA GLU A 18 -18.79 14.15 0.72
C GLU A 18 -19.02 15.59 1.14
N ALA A 19 -17.98 16.30 1.59
CA ALA A 19 -18.21 17.61 2.19
C ALA A 19 -18.79 18.63 1.20
N ASP A 20 -18.40 18.63 -0.09
CA ASP A 20 -18.88 19.59 -1.09
C ASP A 20 -18.76 19.16 -2.56
N GLU A 21 -18.23 17.97 -2.91
CA GLU A 21 -17.98 17.57 -4.30
C GLU A 21 -18.35 16.11 -4.57
N HIS A 22 -19.46 15.88 -5.23
CA HIS A 22 -19.78 14.59 -5.82
C HIS A 22 -18.99 14.39 -7.12
N PHE A 23 -18.08 13.42 -7.12
CA PHE A 23 -17.19 13.14 -8.27
C PHE A 23 -17.90 12.43 -9.42
N LEU A 24 -18.99 11.71 -9.12
CA LEU A 24 -19.72 10.96 -10.12
C LEU A 24 -21.01 11.66 -10.45
N LYS A 25 -21.12 12.09 -11.70
CA LYS A 25 -22.33 12.71 -12.24
C LYS A 25 -22.87 11.90 -13.40
N ASP A 26 -24.17 11.87 -13.53
CA ASP A 26 -24.83 11.29 -14.69
C ASP A 26 -24.73 12.21 -15.94
N LEU A 27 -25.43 11.84 -17.02
CA LEU A 27 -25.37 12.62 -18.26
C LEU A 27 -26.08 13.98 -18.16
N GLU A 28 -26.94 14.15 -17.19
CA GLU A 28 -27.68 15.35 -16.87
C GLU A 28 -26.96 16.22 -15.84
N SER A 29 -25.73 15.82 -15.44
CA SER A 29 -24.90 16.47 -14.41
C SER A 29 -25.51 16.39 -13.00
N VAL A 30 -26.39 15.43 -12.76
CA VAL A 30 -26.93 15.12 -11.44
C VAL A 30 -25.97 14.16 -10.72
N ASP A 31 -25.82 14.35 -9.44
CA ASP A 31 -24.95 13.52 -8.60
C ASP A 31 -25.47 12.07 -8.55
N VAL A 32 -24.54 11.13 -8.66
CA VAL A 32 -24.86 9.70 -8.62
C VAL A 32 -24.46 9.16 -7.27
N GLU A 33 -25.48 8.84 -6.47
CA GLU A 33 -25.29 8.23 -5.16
C GLU A 33 -24.77 6.78 -5.26
N PRO A 34 -23.83 6.35 -4.40
CA PRO A 34 -23.38 4.98 -4.36
C PRO A 34 -24.49 4.05 -3.86
N ILE A 35 -24.64 2.89 -4.47
CA ILE A 35 -25.56 1.83 -3.99
C ILE A 35 -25.02 1.18 -2.72
N ALA A 36 -23.70 1.11 -2.60
CA ALA A 36 -22.97 0.61 -1.44
C ALA A 36 -21.56 1.19 -1.44
N GLN A 37 -21.02 1.42 -0.27
CA GLN A 37 -19.63 1.82 -0.08
C GLN A 37 -18.99 0.97 1.03
N MET A 38 -17.69 0.82 0.97
CA MET A 38 -16.91 0.12 1.99
C MET A 38 -15.61 0.89 2.26
N PRO A 39 -15.27 1.13 3.52
CA PRO A 39 -16.06 0.82 4.73
C PRO A 39 -17.33 1.66 4.82
N ASP A 40 -18.33 1.15 5.53
CA ASP A 40 -19.54 1.91 5.82
C ASP A 40 -19.18 3.21 6.55
N ALA A 41 -19.74 4.31 6.08
CA ALA A 41 -19.63 5.61 6.74
C ALA A 41 -20.46 5.65 8.02
N GLY A 42 -20.43 4.76 8.91
CA GLY A 42 -21.28 4.66 10.11
C GLY A 42 -21.96 5.98 10.50
N ASP A 43 -23.20 5.95 10.95
CA ASP A 43 -24.05 7.12 11.30
C ASP A 43 -23.32 8.12 12.23
N GLY A 44 -22.51 9.01 11.67
CA GLY A 44 -21.77 9.99 12.45
C GLY A 44 -21.19 11.10 11.59
N HIS A 45 -21.92 12.21 11.50
CA HIS A 45 -21.35 13.51 11.14
C HIS A 45 -20.22 13.86 12.11
N HIS A 46 -18.98 13.52 11.78
CA HIS A 46 -17.83 13.94 12.56
C HIS A 46 -16.88 14.77 11.72
N HIS A 47 -16.80 16.04 12.11
CA HIS A 47 -15.77 16.98 11.71
C HIS A 47 -14.37 16.36 11.84
N HIS A 48 -13.56 16.57 10.82
CA HIS A 48 -12.19 16.10 10.68
C HIS A 48 -11.33 16.43 11.91
N HIS A 49 -11.14 15.44 12.75
CA HIS A 49 -9.94 15.34 13.56
C HIS A 49 -9.22 14.08 13.09
N HIS A 50 -7.98 14.22 12.65
CA HIS A 50 -7.04 13.11 12.47
C HIS A 50 -6.85 12.39 13.81
N GLY A 51 -7.85 11.63 14.22
CA GLY A 51 -7.94 10.89 15.48
C GLY A 51 -7.75 9.41 15.21
N HIS A 52 -6.91 8.83 15.98
CA HIS A 52 -6.62 7.40 16.16
C HIS A 52 -7.87 6.51 16.04
N GLY A 53 -8.19 6.05 14.81
CA GLY A 53 -9.35 5.20 14.54
C GLY A 53 -9.67 4.96 13.07
N SER A 54 -9.06 5.67 12.13
CA SER A 54 -9.24 5.37 10.71
C SER A 54 -8.58 4.03 10.36
N LEU A 55 -9.30 3.19 9.63
CA LEU A 55 -8.73 1.97 9.09
C LEU A 55 -7.55 2.33 8.18
N ASP A 56 -6.44 1.62 8.33
CA ASP A 56 -5.29 1.75 7.43
C ASP A 56 -5.68 1.20 6.04
N PRO A 57 -5.73 2.04 4.99
CA PRO A 57 -6.13 1.61 3.66
C PRO A 57 -5.05 0.79 2.93
N HIS A 58 -3.79 0.83 3.37
CA HIS A 58 -2.62 0.29 2.66
C HIS A 58 -2.51 -1.24 2.69
N VAL A 59 -3.65 -1.93 2.64
CA VAL A 59 -3.79 -3.39 2.73
C VAL A 59 -2.98 -4.15 1.67
N TRP A 60 -2.70 -3.52 0.54
CA TRP A 60 -2.00 -4.13 -0.60
C TRP A 60 -0.51 -4.40 -0.35
N HIS A 61 0.07 -3.88 0.71
CA HIS A 61 1.45 -4.18 1.08
C HIS A 61 1.64 -5.58 1.66
N ASP A 62 0.54 -6.28 1.99
CA ASP A 62 0.55 -7.74 2.18
C ASP A 62 -0.12 -8.45 0.98
N PRO A 63 0.62 -9.21 0.15
CA PRO A 63 0.04 -9.98 -0.94
C PRO A 63 -1.11 -10.91 -0.54
N SER A 64 -1.12 -11.37 0.72
CA SER A 64 -2.20 -12.23 1.22
C SER A 64 -3.56 -11.50 1.26
N ASN A 65 -3.56 -10.20 1.48
CA ASN A 65 -4.79 -9.40 1.44
C ASN A 65 -5.29 -9.25 0.01
N ILE A 66 -4.39 -9.07 -0.97
CA ILE A 66 -4.77 -9.00 -2.38
C ILE A 66 -5.36 -10.34 -2.84
N VAL A 67 -4.82 -11.49 -2.36
CA VAL A 67 -5.41 -12.82 -2.60
C VAL A 67 -6.83 -12.90 -2.06
N LYS A 68 -7.08 -12.42 -0.84
CA LYS A 68 -8.43 -12.38 -0.25
C LYS A 68 -9.36 -11.51 -1.06
N MET A 69 -8.92 -10.32 -1.46
CA MET A 69 -9.69 -9.37 -2.29
C MET A 69 -10.02 -9.99 -3.66
N SER A 70 -9.03 -10.54 -4.36
CA SER A 70 -9.21 -11.22 -5.65
C SER A 70 -10.22 -12.36 -5.55
N SER A 71 -10.10 -13.20 -4.52
CA SER A 71 -11.00 -14.32 -4.28
C SER A 71 -12.43 -13.84 -3.98
N LEU A 72 -12.58 -12.79 -3.18
CA LEU A 72 -13.88 -12.20 -2.85
C LEU A 72 -14.56 -11.64 -4.11
N ILE A 73 -13.83 -10.89 -4.92
CA ILE A 73 -14.32 -10.32 -6.18
C ILE A 73 -14.76 -11.44 -7.12
N ALA A 74 -13.90 -12.44 -7.38
CA ALA A 74 -14.22 -13.55 -8.26
C ALA A 74 -15.44 -14.33 -7.77
N ASN A 75 -15.57 -14.57 -6.47
CA ASN A 75 -16.71 -15.29 -5.90
C ASN A 75 -18.02 -14.51 -6.00
N ASN A 76 -17.99 -13.18 -5.85
CA ASN A 76 -19.20 -12.39 -6.02
C ASN A 76 -19.60 -12.23 -7.48
N LEU A 77 -18.67 -12.02 -8.39
CA LEU A 77 -18.94 -11.96 -9.81
C LEU A 77 -19.57 -13.27 -10.33
N LYS A 78 -19.11 -14.43 -9.84
CA LYS A 78 -19.68 -15.74 -10.21
C LYS A 78 -21.14 -15.95 -9.78
N LYS A 79 -21.58 -15.26 -8.73
CA LYS A 79 -22.97 -15.35 -8.25
C LYS A 79 -23.95 -14.66 -9.20
N ASP A 80 -23.49 -13.71 -9.99
CA ASP A 80 -24.32 -13.01 -10.96
C ASP A 80 -24.47 -13.84 -12.24
N ILE A 81 -25.43 -14.78 -12.20
CA ILE A 81 -25.72 -15.72 -13.28
C ILE A 81 -26.26 -15.00 -14.53
N SER A 82 -26.81 -13.81 -14.36
CA SER A 82 -27.39 -13.03 -15.46
C SER A 82 -26.33 -12.42 -16.38
N VAL A 83 -25.10 -12.20 -15.86
CA VAL A 83 -24.02 -11.52 -16.57
C VAL A 83 -23.06 -12.50 -17.24
N PHE A 84 -22.76 -13.65 -16.60
CA PHE A 84 -21.72 -14.57 -17.04
C PHE A 84 -22.27 -15.94 -17.44
N ASN A 85 -21.96 -16.38 -18.66
CA ASN A 85 -22.22 -17.76 -19.09
C ASN A 85 -21.21 -18.74 -18.43
N ARG A 86 -21.42 -20.06 -18.67
CA ARG A 86 -20.59 -21.11 -18.06
C ARG A 86 -19.09 -20.98 -18.41
N LYS A 87 -18.75 -20.62 -19.65
CA LYS A 87 -17.36 -20.48 -20.11
C LYS A 87 -16.69 -19.26 -19.46
N GLU A 88 -17.41 -18.15 -19.35
CA GLU A 88 -16.91 -16.93 -18.74
C GLU A 88 -16.67 -17.11 -17.23
N ARG A 89 -17.56 -17.84 -16.55
CA ARG A 89 -17.33 -18.21 -15.13
C ARG A 89 -16.12 -19.11 -14.95
N GLN A 90 -15.90 -20.06 -15.87
CA GLN A 90 -14.69 -20.89 -15.82
C GLN A 90 -13.43 -20.04 -16.03
N LEU A 91 -13.43 -19.17 -17.04
CA LEU A 91 -12.31 -18.24 -17.29
C LEU A 91 -12.02 -17.34 -16.08
N LEU A 92 -13.06 -16.84 -15.40
CA LEU A 92 -12.92 -16.04 -14.19
C LEU A 92 -12.26 -16.83 -13.06
N ASN A 93 -12.63 -18.11 -12.89
CA ASN A 93 -11.97 -18.99 -11.93
C ASN A 93 -10.50 -19.19 -12.25
N ASP A 94 -10.19 -19.57 -13.48
CA ASP A 94 -8.82 -19.86 -13.92
C ASP A 94 -7.92 -18.62 -13.76
N ARG A 95 -8.47 -17.43 -14.04
CA ARG A 95 -7.76 -16.17 -13.82
C ARG A 95 -7.55 -15.87 -12.34
N ALA A 96 -8.57 -16.03 -11.50
CA ALA A 96 -8.46 -15.83 -10.07
C ALA A 96 -7.44 -16.79 -9.45
N GLU A 97 -7.43 -18.06 -9.84
CA GLU A 97 -6.44 -19.03 -9.40
C GLU A 97 -5.02 -18.66 -9.84
N SER A 98 -4.87 -18.20 -11.08
CA SER A 98 -3.57 -17.75 -11.60
C SER A 98 -3.05 -16.52 -10.85
N VAL A 99 -3.90 -15.53 -10.61
CA VAL A 99 -3.58 -14.34 -9.79
C VAL A 99 -3.15 -14.76 -8.40
N ASN A 100 -3.95 -15.60 -7.73
CA ASN A 100 -3.68 -16.05 -6.35
C ASN A 100 -2.38 -16.86 -6.26
N SER A 101 -2.08 -17.70 -7.25
CA SER A 101 -0.83 -18.47 -7.34
C SER A 101 0.40 -17.56 -7.45
N ILE A 102 0.32 -16.51 -8.28
CA ILE A 102 1.43 -15.56 -8.45
C ILE A 102 1.63 -14.75 -7.15
N LEU A 103 0.55 -14.27 -6.54
CA LEU A 103 0.61 -13.50 -5.30
C LEU A 103 1.11 -14.34 -4.11
N GLY A 104 0.69 -15.62 -4.01
CA GLY A 104 1.25 -16.57 -3.05
C GLY A 104 2.76 -16.76 -3.25
N SER A 105 3.18 -16.97 -4.50
CA SER A 105 4.61 -17.07 -4.84
C SER A 105 5.38 -15.78 -4.53
N LEU A 106 4.74 -14.61 -4.69
CA LEU A 106 5.31 -13.32 -4.33
C LEU A 106 5.52 -13.20 -2.81
N LYS A 107 4.54 -13.64 -2.02
CA LYS A 107 4.64 -13.68 -0.55
C LYS A 107 5.81 -14.57 -0.11
N ASP A 108 5.91 -15.77 -0.66
CA ASP A 108 6.99 -16.71 -0.35
C ASP A 108 8.37 -16.18 -0.77
N TRP A 109 8.44 -15.54 -1.94
CA TRP A 109 9.65 -14.88 -2.40
C TRP A 109 10.05 -13.75 -1.44
N ALA A 110 9.13 -12.87 -1.07
CA ALA A 110 9.39 -11.76 -0.17
C ALA A 110 9.88 -12.25 1.22
N ASN A 111 9.24 -13.28 1.78
CA ASN A 111 9.69 -13.92 3.02
C ASN A 111 11.16 -14.36 2.95
N LYS A 112 11.57 -14.99 1.84
CA LYS A 112 12.97 -15.41 1.64
C LYS A 112 13.92 -14.23 1.58
N GLN A 113 13.51 -13.12 0.96
CA GLN A 113 14.38 -11.93 0.89
C GLN A 113 14.50 -11.28 2.28
N VAL A 114 13.38 -11.12 2.98
CA VAL A 114 13.32 -10.51 4.31
C VAL A 114 14.11 -11.33 5.34
N ALA A 115 14.11 -12.66 5.23
CA ALA A 115 14.88 -13.53 6.12
C ALA A 115 16.41 -13.23 6.07
N THR A 116 16.89 -12.53 5.04
CA THR A 116 18.31 -12.11 4.95
C THR A 116 18.62 -10.83 5.74
N VAL A 117 17.60 -10.12 6.21
CA VAL A 117 17.77 -8.90 7.04
C VAL A 117 17.97 -9.31 8.49
N PRO A 118 19.03 -8.84 9.16
CA PRO A 118 19.21 -9.07 10.60
C PRO A 118 17.97 -8.58 11.39
N GLU A 119 17.51 -9.35 12.36
CA GLU A 119 16.32 -9.00 13.14
C GLU A 119 16.41 -7.63 13.80
N SER A 120 17.58 -7.30 14.34
CA SER A 120 17.86 -5.98 14.95
C SER A 120 17.77 -4.79 13.98
N ASN A 121 17.69 -5.04 12.68
CA ASN A 121 17.59 -4.00 11.66
C ASN A 121 16.20 -3.91 11.04
N ARG A 122 15.22 -4.69 11.53
CA ARG A 122 13.88 -4.77 10.93
C ARG A 122 12.97 -3.63 11.39
N ILE A 123 13.41 -2.40 11.15
CA ILE A 123 12.63 -1.20 11.42
C ILE A 123 12.51 -0.39 10.13
N ILE A 124 11.29 -0.12 9.73
CA ILE A 124 10.97 0.70 8.55
C ILE A 124 10.51 2.07 9.02
N VAL A 125 11.26 3.12 8.65
CA VAL A 125 10.88 4.49 8.94
C VAL A 125 10.49 5.19 7.65
N SER A 126 9.22 5.56 7.51
CA SER A 126 8.63 6.23 6.36
C SER A 126 8.08 7.61 6.73
N LYS A 127 7.64 8.37 5.73
CA LYS A 127 7.07 9.70 5.98
C LYS A 127 5.70 9.59 6.67
N HIS A 128 4.78 8.79 6.13
CA HIS A 128 3.45 8.57 6.69
C HIS A 128 3.18 7.08 6.99
N LYS A 129 2.08 6.81 7.67
CA LYS A 129 1.73 5.47 8.15
C LYS A 129 1.14 4.63 6.99
N ALA A 130 2.01 3.97 6.24
CA ALA A 130 1.60 3.19 5.08
C ALA A 130 2.19 1.78 5.04
N MET A 131 3.13 1.46 5.94
CA MET A 131 3.87 0.19 5.86
C MET A 131 3.47 -0.83 6.93
N ASP A 132 2.41 -0.61 7.69
CA ASP A 132 2.02 -1.48 8.81
C ASP A 132 1.63 -2.88 8.33
N TYR A 133 0.92 -3.00 7.21
CA TYR A 133 0.61 -4.31 6.62
C TYR A 133 1.85 -5.05 6.13
N PHE A 134 2.85 -4.32 5.61
CA PHE A 134 4.15 -4.92 5.28
C PHE A 134 4.88 -5.36 6.55
N GLY A 135 4.91 -4.50 7.57
CA GLY A 135 5.52 -4.79 8.86
C GLY A 135 4.93 -6.06 9.48
N ALA A 136 3.60 -6.12 9.60
CA ALA A 136 2.88 -7.26 10.13
C ALA A 136 3.09 -8.55 9.31
N ALA A 137 3.17 -8.41 7.97
CA ALA A 137 3.32 -9.55 7.07
C ALA A 137 4.71 -10.20 7.11
N TYR A 138 5.76 -9.41 7.44
CA TYR A 138 7.16 -9.82 7.28
C TYR A 138 8.02 -9.64 8.54
N GLY A 139 7.41 -9.23 9.67
CA GLY A 139 8.11 -9.10 10.95
C GLY A 139 9.02 -7.86 11.01
N PHE A 140 8.53 -6.71 10.56
CA PHE A 140 9.17 -5.41 10.76
C PHE A 140 8.36 -4.56 11.72
N GLU A 141 9.06 -3.77 12.51
CA GLU A 141 8.47 -2.59 13.16
C GLU A 141 8.36 -1.46 12.14
N THR A 142 7.31 -0.65 12.27
CA THR A 142 7.06 0.48 11.37
C THR A 142 6.94 1.77 12.19
N LEU A 143 7.56 2.83 11.72
CA LEU A 143 7.52 4.15 12.33
C LEU A 143 7.20 5.20 11.28
N SER A 144 6.17 5.99 11.53
CA SER A 144 5.77 7.11 10.69
C SER A 144 6.29 8.42 11.27
N LEU A 145 7.04 9.19 10.47
CA LEU A 145 7.53 10.49 10.89
C LEU A 145 6.38 11.49 11.11
N LEU A 146 5.30 11.41 10.31
CA LEU A 146 4.16 12.32 10.46
C LEU A 146 3.33 12.02 11.70
N ASP A 147 3.08 10.76 12.01
CA ASP A 147 2.32 10.38 13.21
C ASP A 147 3.08 10.81 14.48
N THR A 148 4.40 10.66 14.47
CA THR A 148 5.25 11.05 15.61
C THR A 148 5.35 12.56 15.76
N LEU A 149 5.42 13.29 14.64
CA LEU A 149 5.56 14.75 14.64
C LEU A 149 4.23 15.49 14.76
N GLY A 150 3.12 14.84 14.36
CA GLY A 150 1.82 15.48 14.15
C GLY A 150 1.82 16.36 12.91
N ASP A 151 0.95 17.37 12.86
CA ASP A 151 0.81 18.24 11.70
C ASP A 151 2.14 18.88 11.27
N LEU A 152 2.44 18.78 9.95
CA LEU A 152 3.63 19.37 9.31
C LEU A 152 3.73 20.90 9.46
N SER A 153 2.61 21.58 9.72
CA SER A 153 2.58 23.04 9.93
C SER A 153 3.29 23.47 11.22
N SER A 154 3.54 22.54 12.12
CA SER A 154 4.14 22.79 13.43
C SER A 154 5.34 21.90 13.74
N LEU A 155 6.35 21.88 12.86
CA LEU A 155 7.63 21.23 13.15
C LEU A 155 8.37 21.99 14.26
N ARG A 156 7.93 21.77 15.50
CA ARG A 156 8.58 22.36 16.67
C ARG A 156 9.89 21.63 16.93
N PRO A 157 10.96 22.36 17.28
CA PRO A 157 12.27 21.77 17.57
C PRO A 157 12.22 20.62 18.57
N GLU A 158 11.34 20.73 19.59
CA GLU A 158 11.16 19.71 20.63
C GLU A 158 10.68 18.38 20.04
N LYS A 159 9.72 18.42 19.11
CA LYS A 159 9.20 17.22 18.44
C LYS A 159 10.26 16.57 17.55
N ILE A 160 11.04 17.37 16.83
CA ILE A 160 12.16 16.87 16.03
C ILE A 160 13.17 16.16 16.94
N SER A 161 13.51 16.73 18.10
CA SER A 161 14.43 16.13 19.06
C SER A 161 13.92 14.79 19.59
N LEU A 162 12.61 14.66 19.84
CA LEU A 162 12.01 13.38 20.26
C LEU A 162 12.12 12.31 19.16
N VAL A 163 11.87 12.67 17.90
CA VAL A 163 12.04 11.75 16.77
C VAL A 163 13.49 11.31 16.65
N LEU A 164 14.45 12.25 16.70
CA LEU A 164 15.86 11.92 16.59
C LEU A 164 16.31 10.97 17.70
N LYS A 165 15.83 11.19 18.93
CA LYS A 165 16.12 10.31 20.06
C LYS A 165 15.53 8.91 19.84
N ALA A 166 14.29 8.80 19.43
CA ALA A 166 13.66 7.51 19.12
C ALA A 166 14.41 6.75 18.01
N LEU A 167 14.80 7.44 16.93
CA LEU A 167 15.58 6.83 15.84
C LEU A 167 16.94 6.30 16.31
N GLU A 168 17.57 6.96 17.27
CA GLU A 168 18.83 6.52 17.87
C GLU A 168 18.63 5.33 18.81
N GLU A 169 17.64 5.40 19.71
CA GLU A 169 17.31 4.34 20.68
C GLU A 169 16.93 3.04 19.96
N ASP A 170 16.15 3.14 18.88
CA ASP A 170 15.73 1.99 18.07
C ASP A 170 16.81 1.53 17.08
N ASN A 171 17.99 2.17 17.06
CA ASN A 171 19.11 1.80 16.18
C ASN A 171 18.73 1.72 14.69
N VAL A 172 17.92 2.68 14.23
CA VAL A 172 17.41 2.73 12.86
C VAL A 172 18.54 2.81 11.83
N LYS A 173 18.49 1.96 10.79
CA LYS A 173 19.58 1.83 9.80
C LYS A 173 19.35 2.64 8.53
N ALA A 174 18.11 2.92 8.18
CA ALA A 174 17.77 3.68 6.96
C ALA A 174 16.41 4.35 7.11
N LEU A 175 16.24 5.51 6.44
CA LEU A 175 14.95 6.17 6.27
C LEU A 175 14.48 5.94 4.82
N PHE A 176 13.18 5.68 4.64
CA PHE A 176 12.61 5.31 3.35
C PHE A 176 11.83 6.47 2.74
N PRO A 177 12.37 7.17 1.71
CA PRO A 177 11.62 8.20 0.99
C PRO A 177 10.53 7.56 0.14
N GLU A 178 9.36 8.21 0.08
CA GLU A 178 8.20 7.78 -0.72
C GLU A 178 8.15 8.48 -2.07
N GLN A 179 9.02 9.45 -2.31
CA GLN A 179 9.12 10.21 -3.55
C GLN A 179 10.56 10.57 -3.89
N LYS A 180 10.81 10.90 -5.16
CA LYS A 180 12.08 11.49 -5.61
C LYS A 180 11.82 12.80 -6.37
N PRO A 181 12.50 13.90 -5.97
CA PRO A 181 13.42 13.99 -4.85
C PRO A 181 12.73 13.76 -3.49
N ALA A 182 13.46 13.24 -2.52
CA ALA A 182 12.96 13.02 -1.17
C ALA A 182 12.41 14.33 -0.56
N SER A 183 11.36 14.25 0.24
CA SER A 183 10.73 15.42 0.86
C SER A 183 11.72 16.19 1.77
N LYS A 184 11.44 17.48 2.00
CA LYS A 184 12.28 18.31 2.89
C LYS A 184 12.36 17.71 4.30
N LEU A 185 11.26 17.19 4.82
CA LEU A 185 11.17 16.58 6.14
C LEU A 185 12.18 15.44 6.28
N ILE A 186 12.03 14.39 5.47
CA ILE A 186 12.87 13.20 5.62
C ILE A 186 14.34 13.48 5.36
N ARG A 187 14.68 14.43 4.45
CA ARG A 187 16.05 14.89 4.25
C ARG A 187 16.62 15.62 5.47
N ASN A 188 15.79 16.40 6.15
CA ASN A 188 16.21 17.14 7.34
C ASN A 188 16.49 16.17 8.50
N ILE A 189 15.58 15.22 8.74
CA ILE A 189 15.76 14.17 9.75
C ILE A 189 17.01 13.33 9.44
N SER A 190 17.19 12.90 8.18
CA SER A 190 18.39 12.15 7.76
C SER A 190 19.70 12.90 8.08
N ARG A 191 19.73 14.21 7.80
CA ARG A 191 20.94 15.03 8.10
C ARG A 191 21.20 15.17 9.59
N GLN A 192 20.16 15.36 10.39
CA GLN A 192 20.31 15.57 11.84
C GLN A 192 20.60 14.26 12.59
N SER A 193 20.01 13.15 12.17
CA SER A 193 20.26 11.83 12.77
C SER A 193 21.50 11.13 12.22
N SER A 194 22.07 11.63 11.11
CA SER A 194 23.12 10.93 10.34
C SER A 194 22.67 9.57 9.78
N ILE A 195 21.38 9.25 9.82
CA ILE A 195 20.83 8.02 9.25
C ILE A 195 20.64 8.20 7.74
N PRO A 196 21.18 7.30 6.90
CA PRO A 196 21.11 7.45 5.46
C PRO A 196 19.69 7.27 4.93
N LEU A 197 19.37 7.96 3.82
CA LEU A 197 18.19 7.67 3.04
C LEU A 197 18.42 6.39 2.20
N ALA A 198 17.40 5.56 2.07
CA ALA A 198 17.38 4.48 1.11
C ALA A 198 17.66 5.04 -0.31
N ARG A 199 18.50 4.34 -1.09
CA ARG A 199 18.91 4.79 -2.43
C ARG A 199 17.75 4.96 -3.40
N LYS A 200 16.67 4.19 -3.19
CA LYS A 200 15.44 4.24 -3.97
C LYS A 200 14.29 4.62 -3.07
N GLN A 201 13.26 5.26 -3.67
CA GLN A 201 12.00 5.46 -2.97
C GLN A 201 11.26 4.14 -2.83
N ILE A 202 10.38 4.05 -1.83
CA ILE A 202 9.32 3.06 -1.78
C ILE A 202 8.05 3.64 -2.40
N PHE A 203 7.21 2.79 -2.98
CA PHE A 203 5.91 3.17 -3.53
C PHE A 203 4.84 2.71 -2.55
N VAL A 204 4.18 3.64 -1.90
CA VAL A 204 3.20 3.35 -0.84
C VAL A 204 1.76 3.53 -1.33
N ASP A 205 1.46 4.60 -2.07
CA ASP A 205 0.11 4.99 -2.50
C ASP A 205 -0.14 4.78 -3.99
N GLY A 206 0.74 4.17 -4.72
CA GLY A 206 0.56 4.04 -6.16
C GLY A 206 1.51 3.08 -6.84
N LEU A 207 1.36 2.99 -8.15
CA LEU A 207 2.19 2.15 -9.01
C LEU A 207 3.38 2.94 -9.57
N MET A 208 4.46 2.24 -9.85
CA MET A 208 5.55 2.76 -10.66
C MET A 208 5.05 3.05 -12.09
N LEU A 209 5.64 4.03 -12.76
CA LEU A 209 5.39 4.25 -14.17
C LEU A 209 5.60 2.94 -14.96
N LYS A 210 4.59 2.50 -15.70
CA LYS A 210 4.54 1.19 -16.39
C LYS A 210 4.71 -0.03 -15.46
N GLY A 211 4.51 0.15 -14.13
CA GLY A 211 4.54 -0.91 -13.15
C GLY A 211 3.17 -1.55 -12.93
N ASN A 212 3.18 -2.62 -12.15
CA ASN A 212 2.00 -3.31 -11.66
C ASN A 212 2.21 -3.67 -10.17
N THR A 213 1.21 -4.24 -9.53
CA THR A 213 1.24 -4.62 -8.11
C THR A 213 2.45 -5.51 -7.77
N VAL A 214 2.79 -6.49 -8.63
CA VAL A 214 3.94 -7.39 -8.38
C VAL A 214 5.25 -6.62 -8.50
N SER A 215 5.41 -5.77 -9.52
CA SER A 215 6.62 -4.98 -9.70
C SER A 215 6.86 -3.99 -8.55
N VAL A 216 5.80 -3.37 -8.02
CA VAL A 216 5.88 -2.52 -6.83
C VAL A 216 6.31 -3.32 -5.60
N ALA A 217 5.69 -4.47 -5.35
CA ALA A 217 6.05 -5.31 -4.22
C ALA A 217 7.50 -5.80 -4.30
N VAL A 218 7.96 -6.23 -5.48
CA VAL A 218 9.36 -6.62 -5.73
C VAL A 218 10.31 -5.45 -5.50
N HIS A 219 9.97 -4.27 -6.01
CA HIS A 219 10.77 -3.06 -5.84
C HIS A 219 10.88 -2.64 -4.36
N ASN A 220 9.75 -2.56 -3.65
CA ASN A 220 9.72 -2.16 -2.25
C ASN A 220 10.48 -3.16 -1.38
N THR A 221 10.20 -4.45 -1.53
CA THR A 221 10.91 -5.51 -0.80
C THR A 221 12.43 -5.41 -1.00
N CYS A 222 12.90 -5.31 -2.25
CA CYS A 222 14.33 -5.19 -2.52
C CYS A 222 14.93 -3.89 -2.00
N THR A 223 14.18 -2.79 -2.05
CA THR A 223 14.65 -1.51 -1.52
C THR A 223 14.82 -1.58 -0.01
N ILE A 224 13.84 -2.15 0.70
CA ILE A 224 13.87 -2.31 2.16
C ILE A 224 15.00 -3.28 2.55
N VAL A 225 14.99 -4.49 2.01
CA VAL A 225 15.97 -5.54 2.33
C VAL A 225 17.41 -5.05 2.16
N ASN A 226 17.72 -4.45 1.00
CA ASN A 226 19.09 -3.99 0.73
C ASN A 226 19.50 -2.78 1.58
N SER A 227 18.56 -1.92 1.97
CA SER A 227 18.86 -0.76 2.83
C SER A 227 19.09 -1.14 4.29
N LEU A 228 18.56 -2.29 4.72
CA LEU A 228 18.64 -2.78 6.09
C LEU A 228 19.71 -3.90 6.26
N GLY A 229 20.60 -4.04 5.29
CA GLY A 229 21.76 -4.94 5.37
C GLY A 229 21.49 -6.38 4.89
N GLY A 230 20.31 -6.66 4.35
CA GLY A 230 19.99 -7.93 3.71
C GLY A 230 20.46 -8.00 2.25
N LYS A 231 20.13 -9.10 1.57
CA LYS A 231 20.44 -9.35 0.16
C LYS A 231 19.17 -9.75 -0.58
N CYS A 232 18.75 -8.93 -1.55
CA CYS A 232 17.57 -9.22 -2.34
C CYS A 232 17.92 -9.84 -3.71
N ASP A 233 17.36 -11.02 -4.00
CA ASP A 233 17.41 -11.64 -5.33
C ASP A 233 16.34 -11.01 -6.24
N LYS A 234 16.69 -9.88 -6.84
CA LYS A 234 15.81 -9.20 -7.78
C LYS A 234 15.53 -10.02 -9.04
N LYS A 235 16.43 -10.93 -9.46
CA LYS A 235 16.24 -11.72 -10.68
C LYS A 235 15.08 -12.70 -10.53
N SER A 236 14.94 -13.34 -9.37
CA SER A 236 13.80 -14.22 -9.11
C SER A 236 12.50 -13.43 -8.96
N GLY A 237 12.54 -12.22 -8.38
CA GLY A 237 11.39 -11.31 -8.36
C GLY A 237 10.91 -10.93 -9.77
N ALA A 238 11.81 -10.59 -10.68
CA ALA A 238 11.47 -10.27 -12.07
C ALA A 238 10.78 -11.43 -12.83
N LYS A 239 11.03 -12.68 -12.45
CA LYS A 239 10.28 -13.82 -13.01
C LYS A 239 8.80 -13.80 -12.60
N LEU A 240 8.49 -13.33 -11.41
CA LEU A 240 7.09 -13.16 -10.95
C LEU A 240 6.42 -12.01 -11.68
N GLU A 241 7.12 -10.91 -11.91
CA GLU A 241 6.63 -9.80 -12.74
C GLU A 241 6.29 -10.27 -14.16
N ASN A 242 7.15 -11.07 -14.77
CA ASN A 242 6.90 -11.63 -16.10
C ASN A 242 5.67 -12.55 -16.12
N LYS A 243 5.51 -13.42 -15.12
CA LYS A 243 4.30 -14.25 -15.01
C LYS A 243 3.03 -13.41 -14.88
N TRP A 244 3.09 -12.35 -14.09
CA TRP A 244 1.96 -11.41 -13.94
C TRP A 244 1.60 -10.74 -15.27
N ASN A 245 2.59 -10.29 -16.02
CA ASN A 245 2.37 -9.64 -17.32
C ASN A 245 1.74 -10.59 -18.34
N MET A 246 2.00 -11.90 -18.27
CA MET A 246 1.38 -12.90 -19.13
C MET A 246 -0.12 -13.10 -18.85
N LEU A 247 -0.63 -12.71 -17.68
CA LEU A 247 -2.08 -12.77 -17.40
C LEU A 247 -2.88 -11.75 -18.21
N ASN A 248 -2.24 -10.70 -18.73
CA ASN A 248 -2.88 -9.60 -19.43
C ASN A 248 -2.79 -9.74 -20.96
N ASN A 249 -2.13 -10.78 -21.45
CA ASN A 249 -2.03 -11.16 -22.85
C ASN A 249 -2.91 -12.39 -23.15
#